data_6d77661bf2a41a2d09e007151b11af7a
#
_entry.id   6d77661bf2a41a2d09e007151b11af7a
#
_cell.length_a   1.000
_cell.length_b   1.000
_cell.length_c   1.000
_cell.angle_alpha   90.00
_cell.angle_beta   90.00
_cell.angle_gamma   90.00
#
_symmetry.space_group_name_H-M   'P 1'
#
loop_
_entity.id
_entity.type
_entity.pdbx_description
1 polymer ?
#
loop_
_entity_poly.entity_id
_entity_poly.type
_entity_poly.pdbx_seq_one_letter_code
_entity_poly.pdbx_strand_id
1 'polypeptide(L)'
;GVGWVVFWAIKHAQKNNMTYKNFASEHGYEFDQAQGNDNYRDYSTNVTRNEKTVTLSQSPFVEKYANFTQYPFGHGTERKVAYVISGDYKNTPFQAFTYHFVGQDSDKSKPGGVFSIVLIQCPDTPRRQLTDQMFYENGFLCEYQQGNLNVETIHERIDHLRKLV
;
A
#
# COMPACT_ATOMS: atom_id res chain seq x y z
N GLY A 1 -32.09 9.47 -15.69
CA GLY A 1 -32.77 9.92 -14.49
C GLY A 1 -31.91 9.88 -13.25
N VAL A 2 -32.42 10.40 -12.17
CA VAL A 2 -31.68 10.49 -10.91
C VAL A 2 -31.32 9.10 -10.37
N GLY A 3 -32.21 8.12 -10.51
CA GLY A 3 -31.94 6.74 -10.07
C GLY A 3 -30.78 6.10 -10.78
N TRP A 4 -30.57 6.41 -12.05
CA TRP A 4 -29.46 5.91 -12.83
C TRP A 4 -28.12 6.44 -12.30
N VAL A 5 -28.07 7.72 -11.98
CA VAL A 5 -26.84 8.35 -11.45
C VAL A 5 -26.45 7.77 -10.10
N VAL A 6 -27.43 7.59 -9.20
CA VAL A 6 -27.20 7.00 -7.87
C VAL A 6 -26.72 5.56 -8.00
N PHE A 7 -27.33 4.77 -8.87
CA PHE A 7 -26.91 3.39 -9.10
C PHE A 7 -25.48 3.32 -9.61
N TRP A 8 -25.13 4.20 -10.55
CA TRP A 8 -23.77 4.26 -11.09
C TRP A 8 -22.74 4.59 -9.98
N ALA A 9 -23.03 5.55 -9.11
CA ALA A 9 -22.14 5.95 -8.03
C ALA A 9 -21.91 4.81 -7.03
N ILE A 10 -22.96 4.10 -6.64
CA ILE A 10 -22.86 2.96 -5.72
C ILE A 10 -22.04 1.84 -6.36
N LYS A 11 -22.31 1.53 -7.62
CA LYS A 11 -21.59 0.50 -8.34
C LYS A 11 -20.11 0.85 -8.50
N HIS A 12 -19.80 2.13 -8.70
CA HIS A 12 -18.42 2.58 -8.82
C HIS A 12 -17.65 2.44 -7.51
N ALA A 13 -18.25 2.81 -6.39
CA ALA A 13 -17.63 2.65 -5.07
C ALA A 13 -17.38 1.17 -4.73
N GLN A 14 -18.34 0.31 -4.97
CA GLN A 14 -18.19 -1.14 -4.78
C GLN A 14 -17.12 -1.72 -5.69
N LYS A 15 -17.02 -1.20 -6.92
CA LYS A 15 -16.03 -1.64 -7.88
C LYS A 15 -14.61 -1.39 -7.37
N ASN A 16 -14.37 -0.27 -6.69
CA ASN A 16 -13.06 0.03 -6.15
C ASN A 16 -12.62 -0.98 -5.09
N ASN A 17 -13.52 -1.35 -4.16
CA ASN A 17 -13.23 -2.39 -3.16
C ASN A 17 -13.04 -3.76 -3.81
N MET A 18 -13.90 -4.10 -4.75
CA MET A 18 -13.84 -5.40 -5.44
C MET A 18 -12.67 -5.50 -6.40
N THR A 19 -12.15 -4.37 -6.88
CA THR A 19 -11.06 -4.36 -7.85
C THR A 19 -9.82 -5.06 -7.30
N TYR A 20 -9.46 -4.81 -6.05
CA TYR A 20 -8.31 -5.46 -5.41
C TYR A 20 -8.53 -6.96 -5.28
N LYS A 21 -9.69 -7.35 -4.79
CA LYS A 21 -10.05 -8.75 -4.60
C LYS A 21 -10.14 -9.49 -5.93
N ASN A 22 -10.75 -8.87 -6.93
CA ASN A 22 -10.90 -9.47 -8.26
C ASN A 22 -9.53 -9.63 -8.95
N PHE A 23 -8.68 -8.63 -8.86
CA PHE A 23 -7.34 -8.72 -9.41
C PHE A 23 -6.57 -9.91 -8.81
N ALA A 24 -6.61 -10.05 -7.50
CA ALA A 24 -5.95 -11.16 -6.82
C ALA A 24 -6.54 -12.50 -7.27
N SER A 25 -7.86 -12.60 -7.32
CA SER A 25 -8.54 -13.83 -7.72
C SER A 25 -8.21 -14.22 -9.18
N GLU A 26 -8.19 -13.27 -10.08
CA GLU A 26 -7.90 -13.51 -11.49
C GLU A 26 -6.49 -14.02 -11.73
N HIS A 27 -5.55 -13.65 -10.87
CA HIS A 27 -4.15 -14.02 -11.01
C HIS A 27 -3.72 -15.12 -10.05
N GLY A 28 -4.64 -15.65 -9.24
CA GLY A 28 -4.31 -16.69 -8.25
C GLY A 28 -3.49 -16.17 -7.09
N TYR A 29 -3.58 -14.88 -6.78
CA TYR A 29 -2.91 -14.26 -5.64
C TYR A 29 -3.81 -14.27 -4.41
N GLU A 30 -3.19 -14.15 -3.24
CA GLU A 30 -3.93 -14.00 -1.99
C GLU A 30 -4.35 -12.56 -1.78
N PHE A 31 -5.49 -12.38 -1.14
CA PHE A 31 -6.01 -11.05 -0.81
C PHE A 31 -6.33 -10.98 0.67
N ASP A 32 -5.82 -9.93 1.33
CA ASP A 32 -6.15 -9.61 2.71
C ASP A 32 -6.64 -8.16 2.76
N GLN A 33 -7.91 -7.99 3.14
CA GLN A 33 -8.47 -6.64 3.26
C GLN A 33 -7.73 -5.81 4.31
N ALA A 34 -7.18 -6.46 5.34
CA ALA A 34 -6.47 -5.83 6.45
C ALA A 34 -7.34 -4.72 7.07
N GLN A 35 -6.86 -3.49 7.11
CA GLN A 35 -7.61 -2.37 7.67
C GLN A 35 -8.41 -1.61 6.62
N GLY A 36 -8.54 -2.19 5.43
CA GLY A 36 -9.41 -1.64 4.39
C GLY A 36 -10.87 -1.69 4.81
N ASN A 37 -11.66 -0.82 4.21
CA ASN A 37 -13.05 -0.67 4.55
C ASN A 37 -13.93 -1.18 3.41
N ASP A 38 -14.98 -1.91 3.72
CA ASP A 38 -15.92 -2.41 2.71
C ASP A 38 -16.57 -1.27 1.94
N ASN A 39 -16.77 -0.13 2.58
CA ASN A 39 -17.19 1.09 1.91
C ASN A 39 -15.93 1.81 1.45
N TYR A 40 -15.66 1.77 0.16
CA TYR A 40 -14.47 2.39 -0.38
C TYR A 40 -14.34 3.84 0.08
N ARG A 41 -13.20 4.14 0.64
CA ARG A 41 -12.79 5.49 0.97
C ARG A 41 -11.39 5.71 0.45
N ASP A 42 -11.20 6.84 -0.19
CA ASP A 42 -9.86 7.28 -0.52
C ASP A 42 -9.16 7.70 0.76
N TYR A 43 -8.16 6.95 1.17
CA TYR A 43 -7.43 7.23 2.39
C TYR A 43 -6.78 8.61 2.37
N SER A 44 -6.54 9.17 1.20
CA SER A 44 -5.96 10.51 1.10
C SER A 44 -6.81 11.58 1.81
N THR A 45 -8.12 11.37 1.90
CA THR A 45 -9.01 12.31 2.58
C THR A 45 -8.91 12.22 4.09
N ASN A 46 -8.37 11.15 4.64
CA ASN A 46 -8.27 10.92 6.08
C ASN A 46 -6.95 11.42 6.68
N VAL A 47 -5.99 11.73 5.86
CA VAL A 47 -4.64 12.11 6.30
C VAL A 47 -4.62 13.47 7.00
N THR A 48 -5.57 14.34 6.68
CA THR A 48 -5.64 15.68 7.25
C THR A 48 -6.41 15.74 8.58
N ARG A 49 -6.90 14.61 9.06
CA ARG A 49 -7.63 14.57 10.32
C ARG A 49 -6.71 14.85 11.48
N ASN A 50 -7.06 15.86 12.22
CA ASN A 50 -6.32 16.29 13.40
C ASN A 50 -6.83 15.53 14.61
N GLU A 51 -6.44 14.28 14.73
CA GLU A 51 -6.88 13.46 15.85
C GLU A 51 -5.89 13.54 17.00
N LYS A 52 -6.45 13.85 18.16
CA LYS A 52 -5.66 14.01 19.37
C LYS A 52 -5.30 12.68 20.04
N THR A 53 -5.91 11.59 19.58
CA THR A 53 -5.70 10.28 20.18
C THR A 53 -4.52 9.61 19.53
N VAL A 54 -3.45 9.48 20.27
CA VAL A 54 -2.27 8.74 19.83
C VAL A 54 -2.47 7.29 20.26
N THR A 55 -2.62 6.40 19.27
CA THR A 55 -2.65 4.98 19.56
C THR A 55 -1.21 4.49 19.68
N LEU A 56 -0.80 4.12 20.87
CA LEU A 56 0.55 3.64 21.11
C LEU A 56 0.76 2.21 20.63
N SER A 57 -0.32 1.48 20.41
CA SER A 57 -0.25 0.10 19.95
C SER A 57 -0.21 0.03 18.42
N GLN A 58 0.77 -0.68 17.89
CA GLN A 58 0.86 -0.93 16.47
C GLN A 58 -0.16 -1.99 16.07
N SER A 59 -0.83 -1.76 14.94
CA SER A 59 -1.78 -2.71 14.37
C SER A 59 -1.08 -4.03 14.01
N PRO A 60 -1.71 -5.19 14.24
CA PRO A 60 -1.13 -6.48 13.79
C PRO A 60 -0.86 -6.52 12.29
N PHE A 61 -1.65 -5.82 11.50
CA PHE A 61 -1.44 -5.75 10.04
C PHE A 61 -0.19 -4.95 9.69
N VAL A 62 0.09 -3.89 10.44
CA VAL A 62 1.31 -3.11 10.23
C VAL A 62 2.53 -3.94 10.60
N GLU A 63 2.46 -4.71 11.69
CA GLU A 63 3.55 -5.62 12.04
C GLU A 63 3.77 -6.71 11.02
N LYS A 64 2.69 -7.23 10.44
CA LYS A 64 2.78 -8.33 9.48
C LYS A 64 3.30 -7.89 8.12
N TYR A 65 2.82 -6.77 7.60
CA TYR A 65 3.08 -6.35 6.22
C TYR A 65 4.01 -5.15 6.08
N ALA A 66 4.06 -4.29 7.08
CA ALA A 66 4.71 -3.00 6.98
C ALA A 66 5.75 -2.78 8.09
N ASN A 67 6.40 -3.86 8.52
CA ASN A 67 7.37 -3.80 9.60
C ASN A 67 8.75 -3.43 9.07
N PHE A 68 8.87 -2.20 8.59
CA PHE A 68 10.11 -1.64 8.08
C PHE A 68 10.44 -0.35 8.82
N THR A 69 11.70 0.05 8.74
CA THR A 69 12.20 1.25 9.44
C THR A 69 12.39 2.44 8.51
N GLN A 70 12.41 2.21 7.20
CA GLN A 70 12.66 3.29 6.23
C GLN A 70 11.35 3.92 5.76
N TYR A 71 11.40 5.20 5.48
CA TYR A 71 10.25 5.98 5.02
C TYR A 71 9.58 5.31 3.82
N PRO A 72 8.23 5.21 3.76
CA PRO A 72 7.23 5.85 4.64
C PRO A 72 6.93 5.07 5.92
N PHE A 73 7.59 3.94 6.16
CA PHE A 73 7.37 3.12 7.34
C PHE A 73 8.14 3.67 8.53
N GLY A 74 7.74 3.25 9.72
CA GLY A 74 8.48 3.59 10.94
C GLY A 74 8.28 5.02 11.43
N HIS A 75 7.40 5.80 10.82
CA HIS A 75 7.19 7.21 11.17
C HIS A 75 5.73 7.52 11.47
N GLY A 76 5.50 8.60 12.22
CA GLY A 76 4.17 9.11 12.45
C GLY A 76 3.27 8.23 13.29
N THR A 77 1.98 8.52 13.24
CA THR A 77 0.93 7.86 14.01
C THR A 77 -0.18 7.37 13.09
N GLU A 78 -1.18 6.67 13.67
CA GLU A 78 -2.33 6.16 12.93
C GLU A 78 -1.97 5.39 11.67
N ARG A 79 -1.00 4.51 11.81
CA ARG A 79 -0.51 3.70 10.70
C ARG A 79 -1.53 2.65 10.32
N LYS A 80 -1.82 2.53 9.03
CA LYS A 80 -2.80 1.56 8.51
C LYS A 80 -2.29 0.88 7.25
N VAL A 81 -2.62 -0.39 7.14
CA VAL A 81 -2.38 -1.20 5.95
C VAL A 81 -3.73 -1.65 5.41
N ALA A 82 -3.94 -1.52 4.13
CA ALA A 82 -5.21 -1.87 3.50
C ALA A 82 -5.00 -2.58 2.18
N TYR A 83 -5.84 -3.57 1.90
CA TYR A 83 -5.96 -4.23 0.60
C TYR A 83 -4.65 -4.85 0.13
N VAL A 84 -4.17 -5.81 0.92
CA VAL A 84 -2.90 -6.49 0.64
C VAL A 84 -3.11 -7.60 -0.40
N ILE A 85 -2.34 -7.53 -1.48
CA ILE A 85 -2.28 -8.56 -2.50
C ILE A 85 -0.91 -9.22 -2.41
N SER A 86 -0.87 -10.53 -2.26
CA SER A 86 0.37 -11.28 -2.11
C SER A 86 0.38 -12.45 -3.09
N GLY A 87 1.52 -12.73 -3.65
CA GLY A 87 1.63 -13.85 -4.57
C GLY A 87 3.03 -14.02 -5.12
N ASP A 88 3.09 -14.73 -6.22
CA ASP A 88 4.33 -15.01 -6.94
C ASP A 88 4.13 -14.62 -8.39
N TYR A 89 4.96 -13.71 -8.87
CA TYR A 89 4.91 -13.22 -10.25
C TYR A 89 6.26 -13.49 -10.90
N LYS A 90 6.25 -14.30 -11.94
CA LYS A 90 7.48 -14.72 -12.65
C LYS A 90 8.55 -15.24 -11.69
N ASN A 91 8.13 -16.12 -10.77
CA ASN A 91 8.98 -16.70 -9.74
C ASN A 91 9.55 -15.70 -8.73
N THR A 92 8.88 -14.54 -8.59
CA THR A 92 9.27 -13.52 -7.63
C THR A 92 8.13 -13.33 -6.62
N PRO A 93 8.32 -13.74 -5.37
CA PRO A 93 7.33 -13.45 -4.33
C PRO A 93 7.20 -11.95 -4.12
N PHE A 94 5.97 -11.45 -4.03
CA PHE A 94 5.71 -10.03 -3.89
C PHE A 94 4.56 -9.77 -2.95
N GLN A 95 4.46 -8.52 -2.49
CA GLN A 95 3.29 -7.97 -1.83
C GLN A 95 3.04 -6.56 -2.35
N ALA A 96 1.76 -6.20 -2.42
CA ALA A 96 1.35 -4.86 -2.83
C ALA A 96 0.17 -4.44 -1.95
N PHE A 97 0.21 -3.22 -1.44
CA PHE A 97 -0.84 -2.72 -0.55
C PHE A 97 -0.85 -1.21 -0.50
N THR A 98 -1.91 -0.67 0.09
CA THR A 98 -2.00 0.75 0.42
C THR A 98 -1.59 0.93 1.88
N TYR A 99 -0.70 1.88 2.13
CA TYR A 99 -0.21 2.22 3.46
C TYR A 99 -0.46 3.69 3.75
N HIS A 100 -0.86 3.98 4.99
CA HIS A 100 -1.03 5.38 5.34
C HIS A 100 -0.59 5.63 6.78
N PHE A 101 -0.14 6.85 7.03
CA PHE A 101 0.15 7.30 8.37
C PHE A 101 -0.05 8.82 8.45
N VAL A 102 -0.23 9.30 9.68
CA VAL A 102 -0.32 10.74 9.95
C VAL A 102 1.08 11.22 10.36
N GLY A 103 1.58 12.25 9.68
CA GLY A 103 2.89 12.80 9.96
C GLY A 103 2.92 13.54 11.29
N GLN A 104 4.12 13.71 11.85
CA GLN A 104 4.33 14.50 13.03
C GLN A 104 4.53 15.96 12.65
N ASP A 105 3.93 16.86 13.41
CA ASP A 105 3.99 18.30 13.12
C ASP A 105 5.41 18.84 13.07
N SER A 106 6.34 18.24 13.82
CA SER A 106 7.71 18.70 13.90
C SER A 106 8.61 18.19 12.78
N ASP A 107 8.17 17.21 11.99
CA ASP A 107 9.00 16.61 10.94
C ASP A 107 8.38 16.84 9.57
N LYS A 108 8.67 18.00 8.99
CA LYS A 108 8.17 18.37 7.67
C LYS A 108 8.89 17.65 6.53
N SER A 109 10.04 17.04 6.79
CA SER A 109 10.79 16.29 5.78
C SER A 109 10.19 14.90 5.53
N LYS A 110 9.33 14.42 6.44
CA LYS A 110 8.70 13.11 6.35
C LYS A 110 7.19 13.23 6.54
N PRO A 111 6.52 13.86 5.58
CA PRO A 111 5.08 14.11 5.71
C PRO A 111 4.30 12.80 5.71
N GLY A 112 3.22 12.78 6.47
CA GLY A 112 2.26 11.71 6.41
C GLY A 112 1.51 11.72 5.09
N GLY A 113 0.78 10.66 4.83
CA GLY A 113 0.03 10.55 3.59
C GLY A 113 -0.44 9.14 3.32
N VAL A 114 -0.88 8.96 2.09
CA VAL A 114 -1.28 7.67 1.54
C VAL A 114 -0.27 7.24 0.50
N PHE A 115 0.16 6.00 0.59
CA PHE A 115 1.21 5.46 -0.26
C PHE A 115 0.79 4.13 -0.83
N SER A 116 1.08 3.90 -2.09
CA SER A 116 0.97 2.60 -2.70
C SER A 116 2.32 1.90 -2.61
N ILE A 117 2.32 0.71 -2.07
CA ILE A 117 3.53 -0.05 -1.78
C ILE A 117 3.58 -1.28 -2.67
N VAL A 118 4.70 -1.48 -3.34
CA VAL A 118 5.00 -2.74 -4.00
C VAL A 118 6.39 -3.18 -3.53
N LEU A 119 6.48 -4.41 -3.03
CA LEU A 119 7.74 -4.96 -2.59
C LEU A 119 7.92 -6.37 -3.14
N ILE A 120 9.17 -6.73 -3.38
CA ILE A 120 9.53 -8.08 -3.81
C ILE A 120 10.53 -8.68 -2.84
N GLN A 121 10.46 -10.00 -2.70
CA GLN A 121 11.47 -10.72 -1.93
C GLN A 121 12.76 -10.77 -2.75
N CYS A 122 13.85 -10.35 -2.14
CA CYS A 122 15.13 -10.22 -2.81
C CYS A 122 16.23 -10.63 -1.83
N PRO A 123 16.65 -11.88 -1.83
CA PRO A 123 17.66 -12.36 -0.86
C PRO A 123 19.01 -11.68 -1.02
N ASP A 124 19.35 -11.26 -2.21
CA ASP A 124 20.62 -10.59 -2.49
C ASP A 124 20.43 -9.09 -2.63
N THR A 125 21.44 -8.33 -2.20
CA THR A 125 21.42 -6.88 -2.31
C THR A 125 21.27 -6.46 -3.78
N PRO A 126 20.43 -5.46 -4.08
CA PRO A 126 20.26 -4.96 -5.44
C PRO A 126 21.58 -4.53 -6.07
N ARG A 127 21.75 -4.83 -7.34
CA ARG A 127 22.99 -4.54 -8.07
C ARG A 127 23.04 -3.12 -8.63
N ARG A 128 21.86 -2.50 -8.79
CA ARG A 128 21.74 -1.17 -9.37
C ARG A 128 21.36 -0.16 -8.31
N GLN A 129 21.64 1.11 -8.60
CA GLN A 129 21.29 2.19 -7.69
C GLN A 129 19.78 2.33 -7.58
N LEU A 130 19.31 2.46 -6.34
CA LEU A 130 17.88 2.64 -6.06
C LEU A 130 17.50 4.12 -6.19
N THR A 131 16.24 4.36 -6.55
CA THR A 131 15.70 5.73 -6.56
C THR A 131 15.38 6.18 -5.13
N ASP A 132 15.04 7.45 -4.98
CA ASP A 132 14.66 8.01 -3.68
C ASP A 132 13.37 7.40 -3.12
N GLN A 133 12.59 6.74 -3.96
CA GLN A 133 11.33 6.11 -3.59
C GLN A 133 11.46 4.60 -3.38
N MET A 134 12.67 4.12 -3.27
CA MET A 134 12.96 2.70 -3.06
C MET A 134 13.88 2.51 -1.86
N PHE A 135 13.76 1.33 -1.23
CA PHE A 135 14.72 0.92 -0.22
C PHE A 135 14.83 -0.60 -0.21
N TYR A 136 15.92 -1.07 0.36
CA TYR A 136 16.16 -2.49 0.57
C TYR A 136 16.34 -2.74 2.06
N GLU A 137 15.53 -3.63 2.61
CA GLU A 137 15.57 -3.94 4.04
C GLU A 137 15.11 -5.39 4.26
N ASN A 138 15.84 -6.11 5.07
CA ASN A 138 15.48 -7.48 5.51
C ASN A 138 15.14 -8.44 4.37
N GLY A 139 15.84 -8.34 3.24
CA GLY A 139 15.60 -9.21 2.10
C GLY A 139 14.43 -8.82 1.23
N PHE A 140 13.93 -7.59 1.38
CA PHE A 140 12.86 -7.05 0.56
C PHE A 140 13.30 -5.77 -0.13
N LEU A 141 13.02 -5.69 -1.42
CA LEU A 141 13.18 -4.46 -2.20
C LEU A 141 11.81 -3.83 -2.33
N CYS A 142 11.67 -2.63 -1.82
CA CYS A 142 10.39 -1.93 -1.71
C CYS A 142 10.40 -0.64 -2.51
N GLU A 143 9.28 -0.36 -3.18
CA GLU A 143 9.03 0.92 -3.83
C GLU A 143 7.73 1.51 -3.30
N TYR A 144 7.72 2.80 -3.04
CA TYR A 144 6.50 3.50 -2.64
C TYR A 144 6.22 4.66 -3.60
N GLN A 145 4.95 4.94 -3.78
CA GLN A 145 4.47 6.09 -4.55
C GLN A 145 3.30 6.71 -3.79
N GLN A 146 3.05 7.98 -4.00
CA GLN A 146 1.91 8.64 -3.38
C GLN A 146 0.61 8.14 -3.98
N GLY A 147 -0.42 8.00 -3.14
CA GLY A 147 -1.75 7.62 -3.57
C GLY A 147 -2.09 6.17 -3.26
N ASN A 148 -3.34 5.81 -3.49
CA ASN A 148 -3.83 4.46 -3.29
C ASN A 148 -3.21 3.50 -4.31
N LEU A 149 -3.09 2.23 -3.92
CA LEU A 149 -2.57 1.21 -4.84
C LEU A 149 -3.48 1.10 -6.07
N ASN A 150 -2.86 1.15 -7.24
CA ASN A 150 -3.52 0.90 -8.51
C ASN A 150 -3.12 -0.47 -9.02
N VAL A 151 -4.07 -1.41 -9.06
CA VAL A 151 -3.79 -2.80 -9.44
C VAL A 151 -3.22 -2.94 -10.85
N GLU A 152 -3.58 -2.03 -11.75
CA GLU A 152 -3.09 -2.06 -13.13
C GLU A 152 -1.58 -1.81 -13.23
N THR A 153 -0.98 -1.24 -12.20
CA THR A 153 0.45 -0.93 -12.17
C THR A 153 1.29 -1.98 -11.45
N ILE A 154 0.67 -2.96 -10.80
CA ILE A 154 1.39 -3.89 -9.93
C ILE A 154 2.46 -4.67 -10.71
N HIS A 155 2.09 -5.33 -11.79
CA HIS A 155 3.03 -6.15 -12.56
C HIS A 155 4.16 -5.32 -13.17
N GLU A 156 3.83 -4.15 -13.69
CA GLU A 156 4.83 -3.24 -14.23
C GLU A 156 5.84 -2.81 -13.15
N ARG A 157 5.35 -2.50 -11.97
CA ARG A 157 6.21 -2.10 -10.86
C ARG A 157 7.09 -3.26 -10.39
N ILE A 158 6.56 -4.47 -10.34
CA ILE A 158 7.35 -5.66 -10.01
C ILE A 158 8.44 -5.87 -11.06
N ASP A 159 8.10 -5.79 -12.35
CA ASP A 159 9.09 -5.95 -13.41
C ASP A 159 10.21 -4.92 -13.29
N HIS A 160 9.86 -3.68 -12.93
CA HIS A 160 10.84 -2.63 -12.73
C HIS A 160 11.79 -2.97 -11.57
N LEU A 161 11.27 -3.44 -10.45
CA LEU A 161 12.09 -3.84 -9.30
C LEU A 161 12.98 -5.04 -9.64
N ARG A 162 12.48 -6.00 -10.40
CA ARG A 162 13.24 -7.18 -10.79
C ARG A 162 14.47 -6.85 -11.62
N LYS A 163 14.44 -5.76 -12.37
CA LYS A 163 15.57 -5.32 -13.17
C LYS A 163 16.75 -4.79 -12.34
N LEU A 164 16.50 -4.48 -11.06
CA LEU A 164 17.52 -3.93 -10.18
C LEU A 164 18.30 -4.99 -9.41
N VAL A 165 17.85 -6.23 -9.47
CA VAL A 165 18.46 -7.34 -8.75
C VAL A 165 19.24 -8.29 -9.66
#